data_77e04b774bec16a88615ff980d7275bd
#
_entry.id   77e04b774bec16a88615ff980d7275bd
#
_cell.length_a   1.000
_cell.length_b   1.000
_cell.length_c   1.000
_cell.angle_alpha   90.00
_cell.angle_beta   90.00
_cell.angle_gamma   90.00
#
_symmetry.space_group_name_H-M   'P 1'
#
loop_
_entity.id
_entity.type
_entity.pdbx_description
1 polymer ?
#
loop_
_entity_poly.entity_id
_entity_poly.type
_entity_poly.pdbx_seq_one_letter_code
_entity_poly.pdbx_strand_id
1 'polypeptide(L)'
;MFGFEWKTVMEHEVGVLYTDGALTEVLGPGRRRIRTKRERLVTLDARENMIQVPGQEITLRDGLAPRITWSGRYKIADPKVYVRAAESPYSLLYYDLQMALREVVVGLDYDELIAQKVALGEDVLKAARVGSAKIGIELTEGQIRDITLPGEFKKALAEEKKAQILARAGLERARAESATLRSLANSARMLESNPALMQLRMIHAFEQGKGSLVLNSFPGPIVPMEEPRRGPSGPDDDVL
;
A
#
# COMPACT_ATOMS: atom_id res chain seq x y z
N MET A 1 -38.86 -51.40 -12.65
CA MET A 1 -38.45 -50.51 -13.74
C MET A 1 -37.13 -49.85 -13.36
N PHE A 2 -36.02 -50.18 -13.98
CA PHE A 2 -34.74 -49.53 -13.73
C PHE A 2 -34.75 -48.20 -14.44
N GLY A 3 -34.89 -47.09 -13.66
CA GLY A 3 -34.80 -45.73 -14.19
C GLY A 3 -33.34 -45.40 -14.52
N PHE A 4 -33.13 -44.98 -15.76
CA PHE A 4 -31.87 -44.39 -16.19
C PHE A 4 -32.10 -42.91 -16.47
N GLU A 5 -31.14 -42.10 -16.10
CA GLU A 5 -31.14 -40.65 -16.37
C GLU A 5 -29.86 -40.27 -17.12
N TRP A 6 -29.97 -39.33 -18.06
CA TRP A 6 -28.81 -38.76 -18.70
C TRP A 6 -28.36 -37.52 -17.95
N LYS A 7 -27.13 -37.54 -17.46
CA LYS A 7 -26.47 -36.38 -16.81
C LYS A 7 -25.33 -35.91 -17.71
N THR A 8 -25.16 -34.61 -17.82
CA THR A 8 -24.07 -33.97 -18.54
C THR A 8 -23.13 -33.32 -17.59
N VAL A 9 -21.83 -33.63 -17.69
CA VAL A 9 -20.74 -32.91 -17.05
C VAL A 9 -20.26 -31.89 -18.06
N MET A 10 -20.28 -30.61 -17.69
CA MET A 10 -19.85 -29.53 -18.56
C MET A 10 -18.32 -29.49 -18.68
N GLU A 11 -17.78 -28.75 -19.66
CA GLU A 11 -16.33 -28.68 -19.88
C GLU A 11 -15.55 -28.12 -18.69
N HIS A 12 -16.18 -27.23 -17.93
CA HIS A 12 -15.60 -26.60 -16.74
C HIS A 12 -15.87 -27.37 -15.44
N GLU A 13 -16.54 -28.54 -15.53
CA GLU A 13 -16.89 -29.35 -14.38
C GLU A 13 -16.15 -30.69 -14.38
N VAL A 14 -16.00 -31.25 -13.18
CA VAL A 14 -15.59 -32.62 -12.98
C VAL A 14 -16.69 -33.36 -12.26
N GLY A 15 -17.10 -34.51 -12.84
CA GLY A 15 -18.11 -35.35 -12.25
C GLY A 15 -17.51 -36.35 -11.26
N VAL A 16 -18.13 -36.50 -10.08
CA VAL A 16 -17.80 -37.53 -9.11
C VAL A 16 -18.98 -38.50 -9.03
N LEU A 17 -18.75 -39.76 -9.45
CA LEU A 17 -19.77 -40.79 -9.47
C LEU A 17 -19.72 -41.66 -8.22
N TYR A 18 -20.85 -41.76 -7.57
CA TYR A 18 -21.08 -42.68 -6.44
C TYR A 18 -21.99 -43.81 -6.92
N THR A 19 -21.60 -45.04 -6.57
CA THR A 19 -22.40 -46.24 -6.78
C THR A 19 -22.66 -46.89 -5.44
N ASP A 20 -23.93 -47.10 -5.10
CA ASP A 20 -24.37 -47.65 -3.82
C ASP A 20 -23.75 -46.95 -2.61
N GLY A 21 -23.55 -45.60 -2.71
CA GLY A 21 -22.94 -44.78 -1.67
C GLY A 21 -21.41 -44.73 -1.67
N ALA A 22 -20.73 -45.58 -2.44
CA ALA A 22 -19.27 -45.55 -2.55
C ALA A 22 -18.83 -44.72 -3.75
N LEU A 23 -17.77 -43.92 -3.57
CA LEU A 23 -17.15 -43.19 -4.67
C LEU A 23 -16.43 -44.17 -5.61
N THR A 24 -16.89 -44.26 -6.86
CA THR A 24 -16.37 -45.22 -7.84
C THR A 24 -15.48 -44.62 -8.89
N GLU A 25 -15.87 -43.49 -9.47
CA GLU A 25 -15.17 -42.92 -10.62
C GLU A 25 -15.20 -41.39 -10.58
N VAL A 26 -14.17 -40.76 -11.20
CA VAL A 26 -14.16 -39.34 -11.55
C VAL A 26 -14.30 -39.22 -13.04
N LEU A 27 -15.29 -38.46 -13.47
CA LEU A 27 -15.70 -38.33 -14.86
C LEU A 27 -15.30 -36.96 -15.42
N GLY A 28 -14.63 -36.94 -16.54
CA GLY A 28 -14.45 -35.73 -17.33
C GLY A 28 -15.72 -35.28 -18.05
N PRO A 29 -15.63 -34.18 -18.80
CA PRO A 29 -16.75 -33.61 -19.54
C PRO A 29 -17.40 -34.63 -20.49
N GLY A 30 -18.72 -34.53 -20.61
CA GLY A 30 -19.49 -35.35 -21.50
C GLY A 30 -20.82 -35.81 -20.92
N ARG A 31 -21.61 -36.46 -21.79
CA ARG A 31 -22.93 -36.98 -21.42
C ARG A 31 -22.81 -38.42 -20.93
N ARG A 32 -23.33 -38.70 -19.75
CA ARG A 32 -23.30 -40.03 -19.10
C ARG A 32 -24.70 -40.50 -18.75
N ARG A 33 -24.91 -41.80 -18.89
CA ARG A 33 -26.15 -42.48 -18.49
C ARG A 33 -25.92 -43.05 -17.09
N ILE A 34 -26.69 -42.60 -16.11
CA ILE A 34 -26.61 -43.05 -14.71
C ILE A 34 -27.86 -43.82 -14.29
N ARG A 35 -27.69 -44.77 -13.37
CA ARG A 35 -28.78 -45.56 -12.78
C ARG A 35 -29.33 -44.82 -11.57
N THR A 36 -30.49 -44.21 -11.69
CA THR A 36 -31.08 -43.30 -10.69
C THR A 36 -31.25 -43.92 -9.29
N LYS A 37 -31.33 -45.25 -9.16
CA LYS A 37 -31.52 -45.91 -7.88
C LYS A 37 -30.20 -46.26 -7.16
N ARG A 38 -29.09 -46.36 -7.91
CA ARG A 38 -27.81 -46.84 -7.37
C ARG A 38 -26.65 -45.89 -7.55
N GLU A 39 -26.82 -45.00 -8.52
CA GLU A 39 -25.73 -44.06 -8.91
C GLU A 39 -26.14 -42.63 -8.67
N ARG A 40 -25.24 -41.87 -8.09
CA ARG A 40 -25.35 -40.43 -7.86
C ARG A 40 -24.16 -39.74 -8.47
N LEU A 41 -24.40 -38.78 -9.37
CA LEU A 41 -23.38 -37.91 -9.93
C LEU A 41 -23.42 -36.54 -9.24
N VAL A 42 -22.28 -36.12 -8.70
CA VAL A 42 -22.03 -34.80 -8.16
C VAL A 42 -21.06 -34.10 -9.08
N THR A 43 -21.37 -32.89 -9.53
CA THR A 43 -20.47 -32.08 -10.35
C THR A 43 -19.79 -31.03 -9.49
N LEU A 44 -18.50 -30.83 -9.73
CA LEU A 44 -17.66 -29.83 -9.08
C LEU A 44 -17.11 -28.89 -10.13
N ASP A 45 -17.11 -27.58 -9.87
CA ASP A 45 -16.51 -26.61 -10.75
C ASP A 45 -14.96 -26.68 -10.62
N ALA A 46 -14.29 -27.00 -11.73
CA ALA A 46 -12.84 -27.18 -11.79
C ALA A 46 -12.09 -25.86 -12.13
N ARG A 47 -12.82 -24.78 -12.40
CA ARG A 47 -12.22 -23.49 -12.69
C ARG A 47 -11.55 -22.88 -11.45
N GLU A 48 -10.69 -21.92 -11.72
CA GLU A 48 -10.16 -21.09 -10.63
C GLU A 48 -11.26 -20.24 -10.00
N ASN A 49 -11.30 -20.27 -8.68
CA ASN A 49 -12.20 -19.49 -7.86
C ASN A 49 -11.41 -18.57 -6.94
N MET A 50 -12.02 -17.47 -6.55
CA MET A 50 -11.42 -16.54 -5.59
C MET A 50 -11.83 -16.92 -4.18
N ILE A 51 -10.85 -16.84 -3.26
CA ILE A 51 -11.09 -16.89 -1.83
C ILE A 51 -10.58 -15.61 -1.19
N GLN A 52 -11.36 -15.06 -0.27
CA GLN A 52 -10.99 -13.90 0.51
C GLN A 52 -11.12 -14.21 1.99
N VAL A 53 -10.06 -13.95 2.75
CA VAL A 53 -10.09 -13.88 4.21
C VAL A 53 -10.33 -12.42 4.57
N PRO A 54 -11.55 -12.06 5.00
CA PRO A 54 -11.90 -10.69 5.35
C PRO A 54 -11.10 -10.23 6.56
N GLY A 55 -10.98 -8.93 6.71
CA GLY A 55 -10.10 -8.27 7.67
C GLY A 55 -10.10 -8.88 9.07
N GLN A 56 -9.04 -9.61 9.38
CA GLN A 56 -8.76 -10.12 10.72
C GLN A 56 -7.94 -9.09 11.49
N GLU A 57 -8.34 -8.86 12.70
CA GLU A 57 -7.58 -8.06 13.65
C GLU A 57 -6.52 -8.94 14.31
N ILE A 58 -5.26 -8.63 14.07
CA ILE A 58 -4.11 -9.41 14.56
C ILE A 58 -3.20 -8.44 15.31
N THR A 59 -2.96 -8.74 16.59
CA THR A 59 -2.02 -7.98 17.42
C THR A 59 -0.59 -8.29 16.99
N LEU A 60 0.15 -7.27 16.62
CA LEU A 60 1.56 -7.33 16.23
C LEU A 60 2.48 -7.27 17.44
N ARG A 61 3.80 -7.43 17.20
CA ARG A 61 4.84 -7.36 18.24
C ARG A 61 4.91 -5.98 18.92
N ASP A 62 4.64 -4.90 18.18
CA ASP A 62 4.61 -3.52 18.68
C ASP A 62 3.31 -3.14 19.43
N GLY A 63 2.37 -4.09 19.58
CA GLY A 63 1.09 -3.89 20.26
C GLY A 63 0.02 -3.25 19.38
N LEU A 64 0.30 -2.90 18.14
CA LEU A 64 -0.70 -2.46 17.18
C LEU A 64 -1.55 -3.65 16.71
N ALA A 65 -2.83 -3.42 16.47
CA ALA A 65 -3.76 -4.44 15.99
C ALA A 65 -4.39 -4.03 14.64
N PRO A 66 -3.63 -4.11 13.53
CA PRO A 66 -4.18 -3.83 12.22
C PRO A 66 -5.21 -4.89 11.82
N ARG A 67 -6.18 -4.45 11.01
CA ARG A 67 -7.10 -5.34 10.32
C ARG A 67 -6.52 -5.68 8.96
N ILE A 68 -6.22 -6.96 8.74
CA ILE A 68 -5.55 -7.45 7.54
C ILE A 68 -6.52 -8.28 6.71
N THR A 69 -6.64 -7.95 5.43
CA THR A 69 -7.42 -8.71 4.44
C THR A 69 -6.48 -9.40 3.48
N TRP A 70 -6.62 -10.72 3.36
CA TRP A 70 -5.89 -11.52 2.39
C TRP A 70 -6.84 -12.05 1.31
N SER A 71 -6.38 -12.16 0.09
CA SER A 71 -7.13 -12.74 -1.02
C SER A 71 -6.24 -13.61 -1.89
N GLY A 72 -6.81 -14.69 -2.40
CA GLY A 72 -6.10 -15.62 -3.26
C GLY A 72 -7.02 -16.33 -4.24
N ARG A 73 -6.42 -17.15 -5.07
CA ARG A 73 -7.12 -18.02 -6.04
C ARG A 73 -6.85 -19.47 -5.69
N TYR A 74 -7.85 -20.29 -5.93
CA TYR A 74 -7.77 -21.72 -5.73
C TYR A 74 -8.54 -22.48 -6.82
N LYS A 75 -8.16 -23.70 -7.05
CA LYS A 75 -8.89 -24.66 -7.89
C LYS A 75 -8.94 -26.03 -7.22
N ILE A 76 -9.89 -26.87 -7.60
CA ILE A 76 -9.97 -28.25 -7.14
C ILE A 76 -8.98 -29.06 -7.97
N ALA A 77 -7.87 -29.51 -7.33
CA ALA A 77 -6.84 -30.30 -7.99
C ALA A 77 -7.15 -31.80 -7.95
N ASP A 78 -7.65 -32.30 -6.82
CA ASP A 78 -8.07 -33.69 -6.68
C ASP A 78 -9.52 -33.79 -6.20
N PRO A 79 -10.47 -34.02 -7.13
CA PRO A 79 -11.89 -34.16 -6.80
C PRO A 79 -12.21 -35.31 -5.85
N LYS A 80 -11.41 -36.41 -5.86
CA LYS A 80 -11.64 -37.56 -4.95
C LYS A 80 -11.29 -37.20 -3.51
N VAL A 81 -10.15 -36.54 -3.34
CA VAL A 81 -9.72 -36.04 -2.02
C VAL A 81 -10.69 -34.96 -1.54
N TYR A 82 -11.06 -34.02 -2.41
CA TYR A 82 -11.96 -32.92 -2.10
C TYR A 82 -13.29 -33.38 -1.47
N VAL A 83 -13.97 -34.34 -2.08
CA VAL A 83 -15.27 -34.82 -1.60
C VAL A 83 -15.18 -35.72 -0.37
N ARG A 84 -13.99 -36.25 -0.05
CA ARG A 84 -13.76 -37.14 1.13
C ARG A 84 -13.18 -36.41 2.32
N ALA A 85 -12.50 -35.30 2.11
CA ALA A 85 -11.75 -34.63 3.16
C ALA A 85 -12.64 -34.04 4.25
N ALA A 86 -13.77 -33.47 3.88
CA ALA A 86 -14.68 -32.84 4.82
C ALA A 86 -16.07 -32.64 4.20
N GLU A 87 -17.05 -32.33 5.01
CA GLU A 87 -18.38 -31.87 4.57
C GLU A 87 -18.29 -30.56 3.77
N SER A 88 -17.45 -29.61 4.24
CA SER A 88 -17.15 -28.37 3.56
C SER A 88 -15.63 -28.14 3.45
N PRO A 89 -14.97 -28.63 2.40
CA PRO A 89 -13.54 -28.39 2.20
C PRO A 89 -13.18 -26.92 2.09
N TYR A 90 -14.08 -26.10 1.58
CA TYR A 90 -13.93 -24.64 1.52
C TYR A 90 -13.80 -24.03 2.92
N SER A 91 -14.57 -24.48 3.89
CA SER A 91 -14.48 -23.97 5.26
C SER A 91 -13.16 -24.35 5.94
N LEU A 92 -12.62 -25.56 5.64
CA LEU A 92 -11.29 -25.95 6.10
C LEU A 92 -10.19 -25.09 5.45
N LEU A 93 -10.25 -24.88 4.14
CA LEU A 93 -9.34 -23.99 3.44
C LEU A 93 -9.34 -22.59 4.05
N TYR A 94 -10.53 -22.07 4.32
CA TYR A 94 -10.71 -20.75 4.93
C TYR A 94 -10.05 -20.71 6.33
N TYR A 95 -10.25 -21.72 7.15
CA TYR A 95 -9.62 -21.84 8.46
C TYR A 95 -8.09 -21.92 8.36
N ASP A 96 -7.56 -22.76 7.47
CA ASP A 96 -6.12 -22.90 7.26
C ASP A 96 -5.47 -21.57 6.82
N LEU A 97 -6.14 -20.84 5.95
CA LEU A 97 -5.69 -19.50 5.51
C LEU A 97 -5.71 -18.49 6.66
N GLN A 98 -6.71 -18.54 7.53
CA GLN A 98 -6.76 -17.68 8.71
C GLN A 98 -5.59 -17.97 9.66
N MET A 99 -5.29 -19.25 9.90
CA MET A 99 -4.19 -19.64 10.76
C MET A 99 -2.84 -19.28 10.16
N ALA A 100 -2.64 -19.54 8.86
CA ALA A 100 -1.43 -19.16 8.14
C ALA A 100 -1.19 -17.65 8.16
N LEU A 101 -2.23 -16.85 7.94
CA LEU A 101 -2.14 -15.38 8.00
C LEU A 101 -1.70 -14.91 9.38
N ARG A 102 -2.29 -15.47 10.44
CA ARG A 102 -1.93 -15.14 11.83
C ARG A 102 -0.49 -15.54 12.15
N GLU A 103 -0.08 -16.74 11.78
CA GLU A 103 1.26 -17.25 12.03
C GLU A 103 2.35 -16.40 11.38
N VAL A 104 2.14 -16.01 10.12
CA VAL A 104 3.10 -15.21 9.36
C VAL A 104 3.23 -13.77 9.91
N VAL A 105 2.14 -13.21 10.45
CA VAL A 105 2.06 -11.78 10.79
C VAL A 105 2.38 -11.48 12.26
N VAL A 106 2.09 -12.40 13.20
CA VAL A 106 2.14 -12.14 14.64
C VAL A 106 3.52 -11.72 15.17
N GLY A 107 4.60 -12.13 14.51
CA GLY A 107 5.98 -11.83 14.91
C GLY A 107 6.54 -10.50 14.38
N LEU A 108 5.77 -9.74 13.62
CA LEU A 108 6.21 -8.54 12.90
C LEU A 108 5.79 -7.26 13.62
N ASP A 109 6.52 -6.18 13.35
CA ASP A 109 6.11 -4.82 13.65
C ASP A 109 5.30 -4.24 12.48
N TYR A 110 4.55 -3.16 12.71
CA TYR A 110 3.72 -2.56 11.67
C TYR A 110 4.51 -2.05 10.46
N ASP A 111 5.68 -1.44 10.67
CA ASP A 111 6.53 -0.96 9.59
C ASP A 111 7.09 -2.13 8.76
N GLU A 112 7.45 -3.25 9.38
CA GLU A 112 7.88 -4.50 8.71
C GLU A 112 6.74 -5.10 7.88
N LEU A 113 5.52 -5.14 8.46
CA LEU A 113 4.32 -5.63 7.79
C LEU A 113 4.02 -4.83 6.52
N ILE A 114 4.13 -3.51 6.57
CA ILE A 114 3.91 -2.64 5.41
C ILE A 114 5.02 -2.80 4.37
N ALA A 115 6.29 -2.84 4.81
CA ALA A 115 7.44 -2.95 3.92
C ALA A 115 7.46 -4.29 3.15
N GLN A 116 7.05 -5.38 3.80
CA GLN A 116 7.11 -6.74 3.25
C GLN A 116 5.75 -7.26 2.75
N LYS A 117 4.75 -6.41 2.60
CA LYS A 117 3.37 -6.77 2.26
C LYS A 117 3.24 -7.80 1.13
N VAL A 118 4.04 -7.65 0.07
CA VAL A 118 4.01 -8.56 -1.10
C VAL A 118 4.57 -9.92 -0.74
N ALA A 119 5.75 -9.98 -0.12
CA ALA A 119 6.41 -11.22 0.28
C ALA A 119 5.56 -12.01 1.29
N LEU A 120 4.98 -11.31 2.26
CA LEU A 120 4.09 -11.93 3.27
C LEU A 120 2.84 -12.55 2.64
N GLY A 121 2.31 -11.96 1.57
CA GLY A 121 1.20 -12.55 0.82
C GLY A 121 1.55 -13.94 0.25
N GLU A 122 2.76 -14.09 -0.27
CA GLU A 122 3.30 -15.35 -0.77
C GLU A 122 3.64 -16.33 0.37
N ASP A 123 4.12 -15.84 1.51
CA ASP A 123 4.46 -16.69 2.65
C ASP A 123 3.21 -17.29 3.28
N VAL A 124 2.12 -16.54 3.39
CA VAL A 124 0.79 -17.07 3.76
C VAL A 124 0.34 -18.15 2.77
N LEU A 125 0.51 -17.90 1.46
CA LEU A 125 0.19 -18.89 0.43
C LEU A 125 0.99 -20.19 0.61
N LYS A 126 2.30 -20.10 0.86
CA LYS A 126 3.19 -21.25 1.09
C LYS A 126 2.78 -22.02 2.34
N ALA A 127 2.50 -21.33 3.44
CA ALA A 127 2.07 -21.94 4.70
C ALA A 127 0.74 -22.70 4.53
N ALA A 128 -0.24 -22.11 3.83
CA ALA A 128 -1.55 -22.72 3.62
C ALA A 128 -1.54 -23.88 2.60
N ARG A 129 -0.56 -23.94 1.69
CA ARG A 129 -0.48 -24.99 0.64
C ARG A 129 -0.44 -26.40 1.20
N VAL A 130 0.21 -26.60 2.33
CA VAL A 130 0.30 -27.93 2.97
C VAL A 130 -1.07 -28.43 3.45
N GLY A 131 -1.85 -27.52 4.04
CA GLY A 131 -3.22 -27.82 4.49
C GLY A 131 -4.16 -28.03 3.29
N SER A 132 -4.14 -27.11 2.32
CA SER A 132 -5.01 -27.15 1.15
C SER A 132 -4.81 -28.38 0.27
N ALA A 133 -3.58 -28.86 0.12
CA ALA A 133 -3.30 -30.09 -0.62
C ALA A 133 -3.95 -31.33 0.01
N LYS A 134 -4.03 -31.38 1.36
CA LYS A 134 -4.68 -32.50 2.09
C LYS A 134 -6.19 -32.58 1.83
N ILE A 135 -6.79 -31.48 1.43
CA ILE A 135 -8.23 -31.40 1.11
C ILE A 135 -8.49 -31.34 -0.40
N GLY A 136 -7.49 -31.67 -1.25
CA GLY A 136 -7.63 -31.71 -2.69
C GLY A 136 -7.74 -30.34 -3.38
N ILE A 137 -7.31 -29.27 -2.73
CA ILE A 137 -7.34 -27.91 -3.25
C ILE A 137 -5.90 -27.44 -3.56
N GLU A 138 -5.72 -26.82 -4.70
CA GLU A 138 -4.49 -26.14 -5.08
C GLU A 138 -4.68 -24.63 -4.98
N LEU A 139 -3.85 -23.98 -4.17
CA LEU A 139 -3.74 -22.54 -4.11
C LEU A 139 -2.76 -22.05 -5.17
N THR A 140 -3.20 -21.19 -6.11
CA THR A 140 -2.40 -20.70 -7.24
C THR A 140 -1.73 -19.37 -6.91
N GLU A 141 -2.50 -18.39 -6.44
CA GLU A 141 -2.05 -17.05 -6.11
C GLU A 141 -2.57 -16.61 -4.74
N GLY A 142 -1.83 -15.71 -4.09
CA GLY A 142 -2.26 -15.14 -2.83
C GLY A 142 -1.53 -13.84 -2.51
N GLN A 143 -2.28 -12.87 -1.98
CA GLN A 143 -1.73 -11.57 -1.63
C GLN A 143 -2.47 -10.92 -0.45
N ILE A 144 -1.76 -10.11 0.30
CA ILE A 144 -2.39 -9.22 1.27
C ILE A 144 -2.99 -8.05 0.49
N ARG A 145 -4.32 -7.92 0.53
CA ARG A 145 -5.05 -6.89 -0.18
C ARG A 145 -5.00 -5.56 0.56
N ASP A 146 -5.49 -5.53 1.79
CA ASP A 146 -5.61 -4.31 2.59
C ASP A 146 -5.07 -4.53 4.00
N ILE A 147 -4.45 -3.48 4.55
CA ILE A 147 -4.02 -3.38 5.94
C ILE A 147 -4.58 -2.07 6.47
N THR A 148 -5.47 -2.16 7.45
CA THR A 148 -6.16 -0.99 8.00
C THR A 148 -5.95 -0.94 9.51
N LEU A 149 -5.49 0.20 10.03
CA LEU A 149 -5.41 0.46 11.47
C LEU A 149 -6.74 1.02 12.00
N PRO A 150 -7.07 0.77 13.28
CA PRO A 150 -8.12 1.49 13.98
C PRO A 150 -7.89 3.00 13.93
N GLY A 151 -8.98 3.78 13.91
CA GLY A 151 -8.93 5.22 13.61
C GLY A 151 -8.02 6.04 14.51
N GLU A 152 -7.92 5.68 15.79
CA GLU A 152 -7.06 6.38 16.77
C GLU A 152 -5.58 6.16 16.45
N PHE A 153 -5.16 4.93 16.23
CA PHE A 153 -3.78 4.60 15.84
C PHE A 153 -3.39 5.19 14.49
N LYS A 154 -4.34 5.18 13.54
CA LYS A 154 -4.11 5.80 12.23
C LYS A 154 -3.84 7.31 12.35
N LYS A 155 -4.54 8.03 13.24
CA LYS A 155 -4.30 9.45 13.49
C LYS A 155 -2.95 9.67 14.16
N ALA A 156 -2.63 8.94 15.23
CA ALA A 156 -1.36 9.06 15.92
C ALA A 156 -0.16 8.79 15.01
N LEU A 157 -0.21 7.72 14.21
CA LEU A 157 0.83 7.39 13.23
C LEU A 157 0.97 8.46 12.14
N ALA A 158 -0.16 9.03 11.68
CA ALA A 158 -0.14 10.10 10.68
C ALA A 158 0.49 11.39 11.25
N GLU A 159 0.23 11.72 12.52
CA GLU A 159 0.84 12.86 13.22
C GLU A 159 2.34 12.65 13.41
N GLU A 160 2.76 11.47 13.82
CA GLU A 160 4.17 11.11 13.95
C GLU A 160 4.90 11.22 12.60
N LYS A 161 4.38 10.61 11.54
CA LYS A 161 4.98 10.70 10.20
C LYS A 161 5.03 12.14 9.68
N LYS A 162 3.99 12.94 9.95
CA LYS A 162 3.96 14.37 9.63
C LYS A 162 5.07 15.13 10.38
N ALA A 163 5.24 14.87 11.67
CA ALA A 163 6.30 15.49 12.47
C ALA A 163 7.69 15.11 11.94
N GLN A 164 7.93 13.85 11.60
CA GLN A 164 9.18 13.38 10.99
C GLN A 164 9.47 14.08 9.65
N ILE A 165 8.46 14.21 8.78
CA ILE A 165 8.61 14.91 7.48
C ILE A 165 8.95 16.38 7.69
N LEU A 166 8.27 17.07 8.62
CA LEU A 166 8.52 18.48 8.93
C LEU A 166 9.91 18.69 9.52
N ALA A 167 10.35 17.82 10.44
CA ALA A 167 11.69 17.87 11.01
C ALA A 167 12.77 17.68 9.95
N ARG A 168 12.58 16.71 9.02
CA ARG A 168 13.51 16.49 7.91
C ARG A 168 13.55 17.68 6.96
N ALA A 169 12.40 18.26 6.60
CA ALA A 169 12.33 19.45 5.77
C ALA A 169 12.99 20.66 6.44
N GLY A 170 12.84 20.82 7.77
CA GLY A 170 13.53 21.86 8.55
C GLY A 170 15.05 21.69 8.53
N LEU A 171 15.54 20.47 8.71
CA LEU A 171 16.96 20.17 8.62
C LEU A 171 17.55 20.49 7.24
N GLU A 172 16.87 20.10 6.16
CA GLU A 172 17.30 20.40 4.80
C GLU A 172 17.30 21.90 4.52
N ARG A 173 16.30 22.64 5.03
CA ARG A 173 16.25 24.10 4.94
C ARG A 173 17.45 24.74 5.66
N ALA A 174 17.73 24.33 6.89
CA ALA A 174 18.86 24.85 7.66
C ALA A 174 20.21 24.54 6.99
N ARG A 175 20.36 23.35 6.40
CA ARG A 175 21.55 23.00 5.58
C ARG A 175 21.69 23.89 4.34
N ALA A 176 20.59 24.14 3.63
CA ALA A 176 20.58 25.01 2.47
C ALA A 176 20.93 26.48 2.83
N GLU A 177 20.36 27.00 3.92
CA GLU A 177 20.69 28.32 4.45
C GLU A 177 22.17 28.44 4.82
N SER A 178 22.71 27.44 5.53
CA SER A 178 24.13 27.39 5.88
C SER A 178 25.04 27.34 4.67
N ALA A 179 24.65 26.58 3.63
CA ALA A 179 25.38 26.52 2.36
C ALA A 179 25.34 27.86 1.62
N THR A 180 24.17 28.53 1.60
CA THR A 180 23.99 29.85 1.01
C THR A 180 24.83 30.91 1.72
N LEU A 181 24.83 30.91 3.08
CA LEU A 181 25.65 31.83 3.87
C LEU A 181 27.14 31.63 3.62
N ARG A 182 27.61 30.36 3.52
CA ARG A 182 29.01 30.08 3.18
C ARG A 182 29.35 30.58 1.77
N SER A 183 28.47 30.37 0.81
CA SER A 183 28.66 30.87 -0.56
C SER A 183 28.73 32.40 -0.60
N LEU A 184 27.82 33.07 0.13
CA LEU A 184 27.85 34.55 0.25
C LEU A 184 29.12 35.04 0.93
N ALA A 185 29.56 34.40 2.04
CA ALA A 185 30.80 34.75 2.72
C ALA A 185 32.05 34.57 1.82
N ASN A 186 32.10 33.48 1.05
CA ASN A 186 33.17 33.27 0.09
C ASN A 186 33.14 34.32 -1.04
N SER A 187 31.93 34.67 -1.54
CA SER A 187 31.77 35.72 -2.55
C SER A 187 32.19 37.09 -2.02
N ALA A 188 31.84 37.41 -0.76
CA ALA A 188 32.27 38.64 -0.10
C ALA A 188 33.80 38.74 -0.01
N ARG A 189 34.48 37.67 0.44
CA ARG A 189 35.96 37.66 0.46
C ARG A 189 36.59 37.84 -0.91
N MET A 190 36.00 37.23 -1.95
CA MET A 190 36.48 37.44 -3.34
C MET A 190 36.31 38.87 -3.83
N LEU A 191 35.24 39.54 -3.42
CA LEU A 191 34.99 40.94 -3.76
C LEU A 191 35.93 41.89 -2.97
N GLU A 192 36.20 41.60 -1.71
CA GLU A 192 37.15 42.35 -0.88
C GLU A 192 38.59 42.26 -1.45
N SER A 193 38.98 41.06 -1.91
CA SER A 193 40.31 40.84 -2.47
C SER A 193 40.50 41.40 -3.91
N ASN A 194 39.41 41.75 -4.60
CA ASN A 194 39.46 42.20 -5.99
C ASN A 194 38.51 43.41 -6.26
N PRO A 195 38.96 44.64 -6.08
CA PRO A 195 38.14 45.85 -6.26
C PRO A 195 37.50 45.98 -7.65
N ALA A 196 38.13 45.49 -8.69
CA ALA A 196 37.58 45.53 -10.04
C ALA A 196 36.35 44.64 -10.19
N LEU A 197 36.30 43.47 -9.54
CA LEU A 197 35.10 42.63 -9.49
C LEU A 197 33.96 43.29 -8.71
N MET A 198 34.28 44.03 -7.67
CA MET A 198 33.28 44.76 -6.88
C MET A 198 32.60 45.85 -7.76
N GLN A 199 33.39 46.61 -8.54
CA GLN A 199 32.85 47.63 -9.48
C GLN A 199 31.96 46.97 -10.55
N LEU A 200 32.39 45.88 -11.14
CA LEU A 200 31.62 45.13 -12.13
C LEU A 200 30.27 44.64 -11.57
N ARG A 201 30.29 44.13 -10.34
CA ARG A 201 29.09 43.65 -9.65
C ARG A 201 28.13 44.79 -9.28
N MET A 202 28.65 45.96 -8.92
CA MET A 202 27.83 47.14 -8.70
C MET A 202 27.13 47.58 -10.01
N ILE A 203 27.86 47.61 -11.13
CA ILE A 203 27.28 47.96 -12.45
C ILE A 203 26.16 46.95 -12.80
N HIS A 204 26.41 45.67 -12.62
CA HIS A 204 25.42 44.61 -12.91
C HIS A 204 24.19 44.64 -11.98
N ALA A 205 24.37 45.02 -10.71
CA ALA A 205 23.27 45.26 -9.79
C ALA A 205 22.39 46.45 -10.19
N PHE A 206 23.01 47.49 -10.78
CA PHE A 206 22.31 48.64 -11.36
C PHE A 206 21.46 48.27 -12.58
N GLU A 207 21.97 47.43 -13.46
CA GLU A 207 21.23 46.96 -14.65
C GLU A 207 19.99 46.12 -14.28
N GLN A 208 20.01 45.41 -13.15
CA GLN A 208 18.92 44.53 -12.72
C GLN A 208 17.96 45.17 -11.72
N GLY A 209 18.28 46.28 -11.08
CA GLY A 209 17.54 46.90 -9.98
C GLY A 209 16.94 48.29 -10.33
N LYS A 210 15.68 48.48 -9.95
CA LYS A 210 15.01 49.79 -9.93
C LYS A 210 15.43 50.66 -8.73
N GLY A 211 16.71 50.74 -8.40
CA GLY A 211 17.22 51.49 -7.24
C GLY A 211 18.17 52.60 -7.65
N SER A 212 18.06 53.81 -7.09
CA SER A 212 19.06 54.85 -7.19
C SER A 212 20.12 54.66 -6.09
N LEU A 213 21.39 54.58 -6.47
CA LEU A 213 22.52 54.47 -5.55
C LEU A 213 23.17 55.82 -5.42
N VAL A 214 23.13 56.41 -4.22
CA VAL A 214 23.89 57.60 -3.91
C VAL A 214 25.28 57.18 -3.43
N LEU A 215 26.30 57.37 -4.29
CA LEU A 215 27.70 57.15 -3.92
C LEU A 215 28.20 58.33 -3.09
N ASN A 216 28.25 58.11 -1.77
CA ASN A 216 28.87 59.09 -0.91
C ASN A 216 30.38 58.78 -0.79
N SER A 217 31.22 59.72 -1.20
CA SER A 217 32.68 59.58 -1.24
C SER A 217 33.36 59.66 0.15
N PHE A 218 32.63 59.51 1.25
CA PHE A 218 33.19 59.51 2.62
C PHE A 218 33.07 58.14 3.29
N PRO A 219 34.07 57.68 4.04
CA PRO A 219 34.03 56.47 4.81
C PRO A 219 33.23 56.66 6.11
N GLY A 220 31.91 56.62 6.03
CA GLY A 220 31.00 56.64 7.15
C GLY A 220 29.92 55.59 7.05
N PRO A 221 29.28 55.14 8.13
CA PRO A 221 28.27 54.10 8.11
C PRO A 221 27.07 54.55 7.28
N ILE A 222 26.58 53.68 6.41
CA ILE A 222 25.39 53.89 5.61
C ILE A 222 24.18 53.96 6.53
N VAL A 223 23.59 55.14 6.69
CA VAL A 223 22.32 55.33 7.38
C VAL A 223 21.19 55.13 6.36
N PRO A 224 20.22 54.24 6.61
CA PRO A 224 19.07 54.11 5.72
C PRO A 224 18.27 55.44 5.72
N MET A 225 17.99 56.00 4.54
CA MET A 225 17.03 57.11 4.42
C MET A 225 15.63 56.57 4.66
N GLU A 226 14.95 57.07 5.69
CA GLU A 226 13.51 56.91 5.89
C GLU A 226 12.75 57.51 4.68
N GLU A 227 11.78 56.76 4.17
CA GLU A 227 10.86 57.30 3.19
C GLU A 227 10.11 58.53 3.72
N PRO A 228 9.92 59.60 2.94
CA PRO A 228 9.17 60.75 3.41
C PRO A 228 7.72 60.33 3.71
N ARG A 229 7.30 60.57 4.96
CA ARG A 229 5.94 60.35 5.42
C ARG A 229 4.99 61.15 4.53
N ARG A 230 4.08 60.51 3.84
CA ARG A 230 2.94 61.15 3.21
C ARG A 230 2.15 61.88 4.31
N GLY A 231 2.03 63.19 4.20
CA GLY A 231 1.21 64.02 5.10
C GLY A 231 -0.27 63.61 5.03
N PRO A 232 -1.01 63.87 6.11
CA PRO A 232 -2.42 63.55 6.15
C PRO A 232 -3.18 64.31 5.09
N SER A 233 -3.94 63.59 4.28
CA SER A 233 -4.95 64.16 3.40
C SER A 233 -5.98 64.92 4.23
N GLY A 234 -6.19 66.21 3.92
CA GLY A 234 -7.15 67.06 4.55
C GLY A 234 -8.61 66.56 4.36
N PRO A 235 -9.53 67.02 5.17
CA PRO A 235 -10.91 66.57 5.13
C PRO A 235 -11.63 67.08 3.87
N ASP A 236 -12.37 66.18 3.25
CA ASP A 236 -13.33 66.48 2.18
C ASP A 236 -14.42 67.39 2.76
N ASP A 237 -14.57 68.58 2.17
CA ASP A 237 -15.74 69.44 2.35
C ASP A 237 -16.92 68.79 1.62
N ASP A 238 -17.86 68.26 2.37
CA ASP A 238 -19.25 68.06 1.94
C ASP A 238 -19.94 69.42 1.83
N VAL A 239 -20.33 69.82 0.61
CA VAL A 239 -21.47 70.75 0.41
C VAL A 239 -22.09 70.52 -0.97
N LEU A 240 -23.39 70.16 -0.92
CA LEU A 240 -24.50 70.17 -1.87
C LEU A 240 -24.60 69.01 -2.83
#